data_25aa13f1dd3595ece5c18847bbb9fe73
#
_entry.id   25aa13f1dd3595ece5c18847bbb9fe73
#
_cell.length_a   1.000
_cell.length_b   1.000
_cell.length_c   1.000
_cell.angle_alpha   90.00
_cell.angle_beta   90.00
_cell.angle_gamma   90.00
#
_symmetry.space_group_name_H-M   'P 1'
#
loop_
_entity.id
_entity.type
_entity.pdbx_description
1 polymer ?
#
loop_
_entity_poly.entity_id
_entity_poly.type
_entity_poly.pdbx_seq_one_letter_code
_entity_poly.pdbx_strand_id
1 'polypeptide(L)'
;MFFFTQIIKIEIMIIIKNEEEVAGIRKACHLTADMFNELIPQIKAGMSTKEVDNLFKNYIISHGGKPAWYREDFPGAICISVNDEVIHGLPSKKRILQDGDLVSIDVGIDLDGYISDTTHSIQIGNCSPEVKKLHEVTKECLSAAIKACVCGNRIKDISRAVYEIAHDKHGYGVVYDYCGHGVGVDVHEDPSIPNDPNFHGGNPRIKPGMVLALEPMINLGTADVDVLSDGWTVVTKDRKVSCHEEHTVVVYEEHTEVLTALDYKTNNGEFH
;
A
#
# COMPACT_ATOMS: atom_id res chain seq x y z
N MET A 1 7.65 20.05 -44.38
CA MET A 1 8.26 18.91 -43.72
C MET A 1 7.43 18.64 -42.46
N PHE A 2 6.43 17.79 -42.58
CA PHE A 2 5.48 17.50 -41.47
C PHE A 2 6.11 16.41 -40.59
N PHE A 3 6.50 16.77 -39.37
CA PHE A 3 6.85 15.77 -38.35
C PHE A 3 5.58 15.15 -37.82
N PHE A 4 5.28 13.92 -38.20
CA PHE A 4 4.31 13.06 -37.56
C PHE A 4 4.92 12.65 -36.21
N THR A 5 4.48 13.30 -35.14
CA THR A 5 4.72 12.80 -33.78
C THR A 5 3.87 11.53 -33.64
N GLN A 6 4.50 10.36 -33.74
CA GLN A 6 3.85 9.11 -33.34
C GLN A 6 3.55 9.23 -31.85
N ILE A 7 2.27 9.41 -31.52
CA ILE A 7 1.77 9.19 -30.16
C ILE A 7 1.86 7.69 -29.92
N ILE A 8 2.87 7.24 -29.18
CA ILE A 8 2.95 5.88 -28.68
C ILE A 8 1.75 5.74 -27.74
N LYS A 9 0.72 5.06 -28.20
CA LYS A 9 -0.39 4.63 -27.37
C LYS A 9 0.17 3.54 -26.46
N ILE A 10 0.48 3.87 -25.21
CA ILE A 10 0.79 2.86 -24.19
C ILE A 10 -0.52 2.08 -24.02
N GLU A 11 -0.58 0.87 -24.53
CA GLU A 11 -1.69 -0.03 -24.25
C GLU A 11 -1.58 -0.46 -22.78
N ILE A 12 -2.56 -0.09 -21.98
CA ILE A 12 -2.72 -0.59 -20.61
C ILE A 12 -2.98 -2.10 -20.71
N MET A 13 -2.05 -2.90 -20.22
CA MET A 13 -2.14 -4.36 -20.26
C MET A 13 -2.49 -4.90 -18.87
N ILE A 14 -3.77 -4.88 -18.55
CA ILE A 14 -4.28 -5.43 -17.28
C ILE A 14 -4.21 -6.95 -17.31
N ILE A 15 -3.51 -7.54 -16.36
CA ILE A 15 -3.40 -8.99 -16.20
C ILE A 15 -4.60 -9.50 -15.39
N ILE A 16 -5.40 -10.36 -16.03
CA ILE A 16 -6.49 -11.09 -15.36
C ILE A 16 -5.93 -12.42 -14.87
N LYS A 17 -5.88 -12.62 -13.57
CA LYS A 17 -5.34 -13.81 -12.93
C LYS A 17 -6.32 -14.97 -13.04
N ASN A 18 -5.79 -16.14 -13.37
CA ASN A 18 -6.53 -17.39 -13.28
C ASN A 18 -6.57 -17.92 -11.83
N GLU A 19 -7.30 -19.01 -11.61
CA GLU A 19 -7.48 -19.60 -10.27
C GLU A 19 -6.17 -20.06 -9.62
N GLU A 20 -5.21 -20.58 -10.39
CA GLU A 20 -3.91 -21.03 -9.90
C GLU A 20 -3.06 -19.84 -9.46
N GLU A 21 -3.02 -18.78 -10.28
CA GLU A 21 -2.31 -17.54 -9.94
C GLU A 21 -2.90 -16.88 -8.69
N VAL A 22 -4.24 -16.78 -8.61
CA VAL A 22 -4.91 -16.25 -7.40
C VAL A 22 -4.59 -17.10 -6.17
N ALA A 23 -4.55 -18.42 -6.29
CA ALA A 23 -4.21 -19.30 -5.18
C ALA A 23 -2.75 -19.12 -4.72
N GLY A 24 -1.82 -18.91 -5.66
CA GLY A 24 -0.42 -18.61 -5.35
C GLY A 24 -0.27 -17.25 -4.65
N ILE A 25 -0.90 -16.19 -5.20
CA ILE A 25 -0.90 -14.84 -4.62
C ILE A 25 -1.52 -14.86 -3.21
N ARG A 26 -2.64 -15.57 -3.03
CA ARG A 26 -3.29 -15.73 -1.71
C ARG A 26 -2.34 -16.34 -0.68
N LYS A 27 -1.52 -17.35 -1.04
CA LYS A 27 -0.53 -17.93 -0.12
C LYS A 27 0.52 -16.89 0.30
N ALA A 28 1.01 -16.08 -0.63
CA ALA A 28 1.96 -15.00 -0.32
C ALA A 28 1.31 -13.97 0.61
N CYS A 29 0.07 -13.55 0.33
CA CYS A 29 -0.71 -12.61 1.14
C CYS A 29 -0.98 -13.13 2.56
N HIS A 30 -1.37 -14.41 2.71
CA HIS A 30 -1.58 -15.01 4.02
C HIS A 30 -0.27 -15.10 4.82
N LEU A 31 0.87 -15.39 4.17
CA LEU A 31 2.17 -15.37 4.83
C LEU A 31 2.51 -13.95 5.32
N THR A 32 2.18 -12.93 4.53
CA THR A 32 2.38 -11.53 4.93
C THR A 32 1.47 -11.15 6.11
N ALA A 33 0.21 -11.56 6.11
CA ALA A 33 -0.71 -11.33 7.22
C ALA A 33 -0.23 -12.01 8.52
N ASP A 34 0.22 -13.27 8.44
CA ASP A 34 0.79 -14.00 9.57
C ASP A 34 2.05 -13.30 10.12
N MET A 35 2.92 -12.80 9.23
CA MET A 35 4.10 -12.04 9.59
C MET A 35 3.74 -10.76 10.37
N PHE A 36 2.79 -9.98 9.90
CA PHE A 36 2.35 -8.78 10.61
C PHE A 36 1.77 -9.11 11.98
N ASN A 37 0.92 -10.14 12.07
CA ASN A 37 0.34 -10.60 13.34
C ASN A 37 1.42 -10.99 14.37
N GLU A 38 2.52 -11.60 13.93
CA GLU A 38 3.61 -12.02 14.81
C GLU A 38 4.55 -10.86 15.17
N LEU A 39 4.86 -9.98 14.21
CA LEU A 39 5.93 -8.99 14.37
C LEU A 39 5.47 -7.62 14.89
N ILE A 40 4.25 -7.14 14.54
CA ILE A 40 3.76 -5.86 15.04
C ILE A 40 3.84 -5.75 16.58
N PRO A 41 3.45 -6.76 17.38
CA PRO A 41 3.53 -6.66 18.84
C PRO A 41 4.94 -6.52 19.40
N GLN A 42 5.97 -6.80 18.61
CA GLN A 42 7.38 -6.71 19.00
C GLN A 42 7.97 -5.32 18.79
N ILE A 43 7.33 -4.48 17.95
CA ILE A 43 7.83 -3.16 17.54
C ILE A 43 7.52 -2.14 18.63
N LYS A 44 8.55 -1.38 19.05
CA LYS A 44 8.44 -0.40 20.15
C LYS A 44 9.44 0.72 20.03
N ALA A 45 9.20 1.78 20.77
CA ALA A 45 10.17 2.88 20.95
C ALA A 45 11.55 2.34 21.36
N GLY A 46 12.60 2.97 20.85
CA GLY A 46 13.99 2.61 21.06
C GLY A 46 14.56 1.66 20.00
N MET A 47 13.73 0.99 19.19
CA MET A 47 14.21 0.21 18.05
C MET A 47 14.59 1.13 16.89
N SER A 48 15.66 0.80 16.19
CA SER A 48 15.95 1.45 14.91
C SER A 48 15.08 0.85 13.80
N THR A 49 14.78 1.64 12.76
CA THR A 49 14.03 1.14 11.59
C THR A 49 14.78 0.01 10.90
N LYS A 50 16.14 -0.07 11.03
CA LYS A 50 16.93 -1.20 10.53
C LYS A 50 16.74 -2.48 11.35
N GLU A 51 16.52 -2.40 12.65
CA GLU A 51 16.19 -3.58 13.47
C GLU A 51 14.81 -4.12 13.09
N VAL A 52 13.85 -3.24 12.82
CA VAL A 52 12.51 -3.64 12.30
C VAL A 52 12.67 -4.33 10.94
N ASP A 53 13.36 -3.73 9.99
CA ASP A 53 13.65 -4.33 8.67
C ASP A 53 14.27 -5.74 8.80
N ASN A 54 15.19 -5.92 9.73
CA ASN A 54 15.83 -7.22 9.94
C ASN A 54 14.86 -8.27 10.53
N LEU A 55 13.90 -7.88 11.38
CA LEU A 55 12.86 -8.79 11.87
C LEU A 55 12.02 -9.31 10.71
N PHE A 56 11.50 -8.42 9.88
CA PHE A 56 10.68 -8.77 8.73
C PHE A 56 11.46 -9.60 7.71
N LYS A 57 12.68 -9.18 7.36
CA LYS A 57 13.58 -9.94 6.47
C LYS A 57 13.80 -11.38 6.94
N ASN A 58 14.11 -11.56 8.24
CA ASN A 58 14.37 -12.87 8.80
C ASN A 58 13.12 -13.76 8.76
N TYR A 59 11.94 -13.19 9.05
CA TYR A 59 10.68 -13.91 8.95
C TYR A 59 10.44 -14.38 7.52
N ILE A 60 10.51 -13.48 6.53
CA ILE A 60 10.30 -13.79 5.12
C ILE A 60 11.19 -14.94 4.67
N ILE A 61 12.51 -14.84 4.94
CA ILE A 61 13.50 -15.85 4.52
C ILE A 61 13.26 -17.19 5.23
N SER A 62 12.96 -17.18 6.54
CA SER A 62 12.73 -18.43 7.29
C SER A 62 11.48 -19.18 6.86
N HIS A 63 10.55 -18.50 6.21
CA HIS A 63 9.31 -19.09 5.66
C HIS A 63 9.38 -19.35 4.14
N GLY A 64 10.59 -19.31 3.55
CA GLY A 64 10.82 -19.67 2.15
C GLY A 64 10.52 -18.56 1.13
N GLY A 65 10.12 -17.37 1.58
CA GLY A 65 9.88 -16.21 0.73
C GLY A 65 11.15 -15.39 0.48
N LYS A 66 11.01 -14.37 -0.37
CA LYS A 66 11.99 -13.32 -0.61
C LYS A 66 11.32 -11.97 -0.45
N PRO A 67 12.00 -10.91 0.05
CA PRO A 67 11.47 -9.55 -0.02
C PRO A 67 11.20 -9.17 -1.47
N ALA A 68 9.96 -8.78 -1.79
CA ALA A 68 9.56 -8.44 -3.17
C ALA A 68 10.27 -7.18 -3.67
N TRP A 69 10.55 -6.23 -2.77
CA TRP A 69 11.23 -4.97 -3.09
C TRP A 69 12.63 -5.14 -3.68
N TYR A 70 13.26 -6.31 -3.51
CA TYR A 70 14.53 -6.60 -4.19
C TYR A 70 14.39 -6.74 -5.71
N ARG A 71 13.18 -6.96 -6.24
CA ARG A 71 12.91 -6.91 -7.69
C ARG A 71 12.95 -5.49 -8.24
N GLU A 72 12.71 -4.48 -7.38
CA GLU A 72 12.72 -3.06 -7.70
C GLU A 72 14.06 -2.37 -7.31
N ASP A 73 15.10 -3.14 -7.00
CA ASP A 73 16.40 -2.65 -6.52
C ASP A 73 16.34 -1.81 -5.22
N PHE A 74 15.24 -1.92 -4.45
CA PHE A 74 15.12 -1.23 -3.16
C PHE A 74 16.11 -1.82 -2.15
N PRO A 75 16.86 -0.97 -1.39
CA PRO A 75 17.96 -1.46 -0.54
C PRO A 75 17.53 -2.07 0.80
N GLY A 76 16.23 -2.04 1.15
CA GLY A 76 15.62 -2.66 2.33
C GLY A 76 14.82 -3.91 1.99
N ALA A 77 14.50 -4.72 3.00
CA ALA A 77 13.55 -5.82 2.85
C ALA A 77 12.10 -5.32 2.94
N ILE A 78 11.90 -4.19 3.64
CA ILE A 78 10.64 -3.47 3.78
C ILE A 78 10.86 -1.98 3.55
N CYS A 79 9.82 -1.25 3.12
CA CYS A 79 9.76 0.18 3.29
C CYS A 79 9.26 0.49 4.71
N ILE A 80 9.89 1.44 5.39
CA ILE A 80 9.48 1.84 6.74
C ILE A 80 9.51 3.35 6.85
N SER A 81 8.33 3.96 6.80
CA SER A 81 8.11 5.40 6.73
C SER A 81 7.62 5.92 8.06
N VAL A 82 8.26 6.96 8.62
CA VAL A 82 7.99 7.46 9.96
C VAL A 82 7.52 8.91 9.91
N ASN A 83 6.34 9.19 10.44
CA ASN A 83 5.70 10.51 10.56
C ASN A 83 5.49 11.20 9.21
N ASP A 84 6.33 12.15 8.84
CA ASP A 84 6.27 12.92 7.60
C ASP A 84 6.81 12.19 6.36
N GLU A 85 7.36 11.01 6.54
CA GLU A 85 7.69 10.10 5.46
C GLU A 85 6.40 9.40 4.98
N VAL A 86 6.07 9.55 3.69
CA VAL A 86 4.83 9.06 3.10
C VAL A 86 4.97 7.58 2.74
N ILE A 87 5.95 7.28 1.87
CA ILE A 87 6.29 5.94 1.37
C ILE A 87 7.80 5.81 1.14
N HIS A 88 8.24 4.59 0.85
CA HIS A 88 9.61 4.25 0.46
C HIS A 88 10.67 4.67 1.49
N GLY A 89 10.31 4.82 2.76
CA GLY A 89 11.25 5.13 3.83
C GLY A 89 12.34 4.06 3.94
N LEU A 90 13.62 4.50 3.91
CA LEU A 90 14.77 3.58 3.96
C LEU A 90 15.08 3.10 5.38
N PRO A 91 15.19 1.78 5.61
CA PRO A 91 15.62 1.25 6.91
C PRO A 91 17.01 1.74 7.32
N SER A 92 17.11 2.39 8.48
CA SER A 92 18.34 3.03 8.96
C SER A 92 18.63 2.70 10.42
N LYS A 93 19.92 2.43 10.74
CA LYS A 93 20.40 2.31 12.13
C LYS A 93 20.33 3.61 12.91
N LYS A 94 20.22 4.75 12.21
CA LYS A 94 20.19 6.09 12.83
C LYS A 94 18.76 6.57 13.11
N ARG A 95 17.75 6.04 12.41
CA ARG A 95 16.35 6.37 12.64
C ARG A 95 15.82 5.48 13.76
N ILE A 96 15.70 6.04 14.94
CA ILE A 96 15.21 5.37 16.14
C ILE A 96 13.75 5.75 16.36
N LEU A 97 12.87 4.76 16.49
CA LEU A 97 11.45 4.95 16.79
C LEU A 97 11.26 5.57 18.17
N GLN A 98 10.41 6.56 18.26
CA GLN A 98 10.11 7.32 19.49
C GLN A 98 8.67 7.09 19.94
N ASP A 99 8.40 7.33 21.20
CA ASP A 99 7.02 7.44 21.72
C ASP A 99 6.28 8.57 20.99
N GLY A 100 5.12 8.28 20.45
CA GLY A 100 4.33 9.23 19.66
C GLY A 100 4.51 9.12 18.13
N ASP A 101 5.45 8.32 17.63
CA ASP A 101 5.62 8.10 16.17
C ASP A 101 4.45 7.33 15.57
N LEU A 102 4.06 7.72 14.36
CA LEU A 102 3.27 6.91 13.43
C LEU A 102 4.23 6.29 12.42
N VAL A 103 4.17 4.97 12.25
CA VAL A 103 5.10 4.21 11.40
C VAL A 103 4.31 3.39 10.41
N SER A 104 4.45 3.68 9.13
CA SER A 104 3.90 2.87 8.04
C SER A 104 4.94 1.84 7.61
N ILE A 105 4.58 0.57 7.70
CA ILE A 105 5.44 -0.57 7.34
C ILE A 105 4.82 -1.22 6.11
N ASP A 106 5.52 -1.13 4.99
CA ASP A 106 5.10 -1.61 3.69
C ASP A 106 5.95 -2.80 3.27
N VAL A 107 5.29 -3.92 2.98
CA VAL A 107 5.94 -5.22 2.79
C VAL A 107 5.35 -5.98 1.62
N GLY A 108 6.21 -6.31 0.67
CA GLY A 108 5.96 -7.31 -0.35
C GLY A 108 6.72 -8.62 -0.09
N ILE A 109 6.06 -9.77 -0.27
CA ILE A 109 6.70 -11.09 -0.27
C ILE A 109 6.58 -11.73 -1.65
N ASP A 110 7.71 -12.12 -2.22
CA ASP A 110 7.79 -13.04 -3.35
C ASP A 110 7.85 -14.48 -2.80
N LEU A 111 6.76 -15.22 -2.96
CA LEU A 111 6.65 -16.62 -2.59
C LEU A 111 6.40 -17.46 -3.85
N ASP A 112 7.38 -18.24 -4.26
CA ASP A 112 7.32 -19.10 -5.45
C ASP A 112 6.95 -18.35 -6.76
N GLY A 113 7.31 -17.05 -6.83
CA GLY A 113 7.03 -16.19 -7.99
C GLY A 113 5.71 -15.44 -7.91
N TYR A 114 4.93 -15.60 -6.85
CA TYR A 114 3.72 -14.83 -6.57
C TYR A 114 3.97 -13.75 -5.52
N ILE A 115 3.45 -12.56 -5.78
CA ILE A 115 3.72 -11.36 -4.98
C ILE A 115 2.52 -11.00 -4.12
N SER A 116 2.78 -10.76 -2.83
CA SER A 116 1.89 -10.02 -1.94
C SER A 116 2.36 -8.59 -1.80
N ASP A 117 1.43 -7.69 -1.48
CA ASP A 117 1.71 -6.29 -1.18
C ASP A 117 0.76 -5.78 -0.11
N THR A 118 1.28 -5.16 0.95
CA THR A 118 0.42 -4.57 1.98
C THR A 118 1.20 -3.66 2.92
N THR A 119 0.54 -2.59 3.34
CA THR A 119 1.06 -1.63 4.31
C THR A 119 0.16 -1.57 5.54
N HIS A 120 0.77 -1.63 6.71
CA HIS A 120 0.11 -1.32 7.96
C HIS A 120 0.83 -0.20 8.71
N SER A 121 0.06 0.82 9.08
CA SER A 121 0.54 1.87 9.98
C SER A 121 0.32 1.46 11.43
N ILE A 122 1.33 1.70 12.26
CA ILE A 122 1.30 1.42 13.70
C ILE A 122 1.64 2.68 14.51
N GLN A 123 0.99 2.82 15.65
CA GLN A 123 1.27 3.90 16.61
C GLN A 123 2.29 3.41 17.63
N ILE A 124 3.41 4.12 17.77
CA ILE A 124 4.42 3.79 18.77
C ILE A 124 4.09 4.54 20.06
N GLY A 125 3.68 3.79 21.08
CA GLY A 125 3.32 4.40 22.37
C GLY A 125 2.10 5.32 22.28
N ASN A 126 2.22 6.57 22.76
CA ASN A 126 1.11 7.50 22.86
C ASN A 126 1.16 8.63 21.83
N CYS A 127 0.62 8.40 20.65
CA CYS A 127 0.48 9.42 19.62
C CYS A 127 -0.51 10.52 20.00
N SER A 128 -0.33 11.72 19.41
CA SER A 128 -1.25 12.83 19.58
C SER A 128 -2.66 12.50 19.07
N PRO A 129 -3.72 13.18 19.56
CA PRO A 129 -5.08 12.97 19.06
C PRO A 129 -5.23 13.19 17.55
N GLU A 130 -4.47 14.12 16.99
CA GLU A 130 -4.42 14.42 15.56
C GLU A 130 -3.88 13.24 14.74
N VAL A 131 -2.76 12.66 15.19
CA VAL A 131 -2.14 11.48 14.54
C VAL A 131 -3.05 10.27 14.66
N LYS A 132 -3.67 10.03 15.82
CA LYS A 132 -4.66 8.97 16.00
C LYS A 132 -5.83 9.12 15.04
N LYS A 133 -6.33 10.38 14.88
CA LYS A 133 -7.44 10.66 13.97
C LYS A 133 -7.04 10.46 12.50
N LEU A 134 -5.83 10.89 12.09
CA LEU A 134 -5.32 10.62 10.75
C LEU A 134 -5.30 9.13 10.46
N HIS A 135 -4.75 8.32 11.37
CA HIS A 135 -4.67 6.86 11.23
C HIS A 135 -6.06 6.22 11.07
N GLU A 136 -7.04 6.62 11.90
CA GLU A 136 -8.44 6.17 11.78
C GLU A 136 -9.04 6.53 10.42
N VAL A 137 -8.85 7.78 9.97
CA VAL A 137 -9.38 8.25 8.68
C VAL A 137 -8.74 7.52 7.50
N THR A 138 -7.44 7.23 7.55
CA THR A 138 -6.76 6.47 6.49
C THR A 138 -7.31 5.04 6.40
N LYS A 139 -7.59 4.39 7.52
CA LYS A 139 -8.29 3.09 7.55
C LYS A 139 -9.72 3.17 7.00
N GLU A 140 -10.45 4.25 7.34
CA GLU A 140 -11.79 4.52 6.78
C GLU A 140 -11.71 4.67 5.24
N CYS A 141 -10.68 5.36 4.73
CA CYS A 141 -10.40 5.51 3.30
C CYS A 141 -10.13 4.16 2.63
N LEU A 142 -9.27 3.31 3.20
CA LEU A 142 -8.99 1.98 2.68
C LEU A 142 -10.24 1.10 2.66
N SER A 143 -11.04 1.11 3.73
CA SER A 143 -12.31 0.39 3.78
C SER A 143 -13.28 0.86 2.68
N ALA A 144 -13.36 2.16 2.42
CA ALA A 144 -14.19 2.71 1.35
C ALA A 144 -13.67 2.35 -0.05
N ALA A 145 -12.34 2.37 -0.23
CA ALA A 145 -11.69 1.92 -1.47
C ALA A 145 -12.05 0.47 -1.78
N ILE A 146 -11.92 -0.44 -0.80
CA ILE A 146 -12.28 -1.85 -0.93
C ILE A 146 -13.76 -2.03 -1.29
N LYS A 147 -14.67 -1.32 -0.63
CA LYS A 147 -16.12 -1.35 -0.93
C LYS A 147 -16.46 -0.83 -2.34
N ALA A 148 -15.69 0.12 -2.85
CA ALA A 148 -15.84 0.63 -4.21
C ALA A 148 -15.17 -0.27 -5.26
N CYS A 149 -14.22 -1.11 -4.86
CA CYS A 149 -13.48 -2.03 -5.73
C CYS A 149 -14.29 -3.29 -6.02
N VAL A 150 -15.38 -3.17 -6.77
CA VAL A 150 -16.28 -4.28 -7.12
C VAL A 150 -16.41 -4.41 -8.64
N CYS A 151 -16.73 -5.62 -9.11
CA CYS A 151 -16.95 -5.90 -10.52
C CYS A 151 -17.94 -4.92 -11.14
N GLY A 152 -17.59 -4.36 -12.31
CA GLY A 152 -18.42 -3.41 -13.06
C GLY A 152 -18.16 -1.93 -12.75
N ASN A 153 -17.68 -1.59 -11.55
CA ASN A 153 -17.20 -0.24 -11.21
C ASN A 153 -15.93 0.09 -12.02
N ARG A 154 -15.45 1.31 -11.87
CA ARG A 154 -14.24 1.81 -12.53
C ARG A 154 -13.22 2.26 -11.50
N ILE A 155 -11.96 2.35 -11.89
CA ILE A 155 -10.88 2.84 -11.02
C ILE A 155 -11.22 4.18 -10.36
N LYS A 156 -11.83 5.13 -11.10
CA LYS A 156 -12.27 6.42 -10.51
C LYS A 156 -13.31 6.31 -9.40
N ASP A 157 -14.04 5.22 -9.31
CA ASP A 157 -15.01 5.03 -8.23
C ASP A 157 -14.28 4.73 -6.92
N ILE A 158 -13.14 4.00 -6.99
CA ILE A 158 -12.22 3.80 -5.86
C ILE A 158 -11.62 5.14 -5.42
N SER A 159 -11.03 5.88 -6.37
CA SER A 159 -10.43 7.19 -6.10
C SER A 159 -11.40 8.15 -5.42
N ARG A 160 -12.65 8.21 -5.92
CA ARG A 160 -13.69 9.06 -5.36
C ARG A 160 -14.02 8.69 -3.91
N ALA A 161 -14.15 7.39 -3.62
CA ALA A 161 -14.47 6.92 -2.27
C ALA A 161 -13.37 7.32 -1.25
N VAL A 162 -12.09 7.28 -1.64
CA VAL A 162 -10.96 7.76 -0.81
C VAL A 162 -11.05 9.27 -0.62
N TYR A 163 -11.20 10.01 -1.72
CA TYR A 163 -11.12 11.47 -1.74
C TYR A 163 -12.27 12.13 -0.95
N GLU A 164 -13.50 11.62 -1.07
CA GLU A 164 -14.66 12.10 -0.33
C GLU A 164 -14.45 12.01 1.20
N ILE A 165 -13.81 10.96 1.68
CA ILE A 165 -13.51 10.80 3.10
C ILE A 165 -12.34 11.68 3.50
N ALA A 166 -11.17 11.54 2.87
CA ALA A 166 -9.96 12.22 3.31
C ALA A 166 -10.05 13.73 3.09
N HIS A 167 -10.42 14.16 1.87
CA HIS A 167 -10.40 15.57 1.49
C HIS A 167 -11.69 16.29 1.83
N ASP A 168 -12.84 15.82 1.32
CA ASP A 168 -14.08 16.59 1.41
C ASP A 168 -14.63 16.60 2.83
N LYS A 169 -14.51 15.49 3.57
CA LYS A 169 -15.00 15.39 4.95
C LYS A 169 -14.01 15.89 6.00
N HIS A 170 -12.71 15.63 5.82
CA HIS A 170 -11.68 15.91 6.84
C HIS A 170 -10.67 17.00 6.45
N GLY A 171 -10.63 17.44 5.20
CA GLY A 171 -9.70 18.47 4.72
C GLY A 171 -8.23 18.02 4.70
N TYR A 172 -7.97 16.71 4.64
CA TYR A 172 -6.64 16.13 4.57
C TYR A 172 -6.09 16.12 3.14
N GLY A 173 -4.78 16.16 3.00
CA GLY A 173 -4.10 16.01 1.72
C GLY A 173 -4.17 14.55 1.24
N VAL A 174 -4.62 14.35 0.00
CA VAL A 174 -4.60 13.05 -0.67
C VAL A 174 -3.44 13.05 -1.66
N VAL A 175 -2.45 12.19 -1.45
CA VAL A 175 -1.28 12.12 -2.34
C VAL A 175 -1.73 11.70 -3.74
N TYR A 176 -1.22 12.41 -4.76
CA TYR A 176 -1.60 12.21 -6.17
C TYR A 176 -0.42 11.78 -7.06
N ASP A 177 0.83 11.94 -6.59
CA ASP A 177 2.04 11.56 -7.35
C ASP A 177 2.31 10.05 -7.28
N TYR A 178 1.70 9.35 -6.33
CA TYR A 178 1.78 7.92 -6.11
C TYR A 178 0.38 7.32 -6.03
N CYS A 179 0.28 6.03 -6.34
CA CYS A 179 -1.03 5.40 -6.49
C CYS A 179 -0.96 3.89 -6.33
N GLY A 180 -2.08 3.28 -6.02
CA GLY A 180 -2.26 1.84 -6.08
C GLY A 180 -2.12 1.27 -7.48
N HIS A 181 -2.03 -0.04 -7.58
CA HIS A 181 -1.68 -0.73 -8.84
C HIS A 181 -2.24 -2.15 -8.88
N GLY A 182 -2.12 -2.78 -10.04
CA GLY A 182 -2.24 -4.23 -10.14
C GLY A 182 -1.01 -4.91 -9.52
N VAL A 183 -1.17 -6.12 -8.98
CA VAL A 183 -0.09 -6.85 -8.30
C VAL A 183 -0.28 -8.36 -8.45
N GLY A 184 0.78 -9.12 -8.22
CA GLY A 184 0.69 -10.56 -8.02
C GLY A 184 1.66 -11.42 -8.81
N VAL A 185 1.92 -11.14 -10.08
CA VAL A 185 2.97 -11.77 -10.90
C VAL A 185 4.22 -10.88 -10.90
N ASP A 186 3.97 -9.56 -11.03
CA ASP A 186 4.99 -8.53 -10.80
C ASP A 186 4.60 -7.67 -9.60
N VAL A 187 5.55 -6.90 -9.08
CA VAL A 187 5.33 -5.97 -7.97
C VAL A 187 4.33 -4.90 -8.39
N HIS A 188 4.59 -4.24 -9.52
CA HIS A 188 3.72 -3.22 -10.08
C HIS A 188 3.18 -3.66 -11.44
N GLU A 189 1.86 -3.75 -11.54
CA GLU A 189 1.15 -4.09 -12.77
C GLU A 189 0.08 -3.03 -13.08
N ASP A 190 -0.40 -3.00 -14.34
CA ASP A 190 -1.61 -2.24 -14.66
C ASP A 190 -2.87 -2.86 -13.99
N PRO A 191 -3.87 -2.04 -13.63
CA PRO A 191 -3.93 -0.59 -13.83
C PRO A 191 -3.32 0.20 -12.67
N SER A 192 -2.90 1.45 -12.91
CA SER A 192 -2.70 2.42 -11.82
C SER A 192 -4.03 2.78 -11.20
N ILE A 193 -4.04 2.95 -9.86
CA ILE A 193 -5.22 3.23 -9.04
C ILE A 193 -4.98 4.51 -8.21
N PRO A 194 -5.07 5.72 -8.81
CA PRO A 194 -4.86 6.96 -8.10
C PRO A 194 -5.89 7.18 -6.99
N ASN A 195 -5.45 7.78 -5.87
CA ASN A 195 -6.33 8.14 -4.76
C ASN A 195 -7.12 9.45 -5.00
N ASP A 196 -6.64 10.32 -5.90
CA ASP A 196 -7.35 11.53 -6.34
C ASP A 196 -8.17 11.25 -7.62
N PRO A 197 -9.49 11.48 -7.65
CA PRO A 197 -10.33 11.24 -8.83
C PRO A 197 -10.07 12.22 -10.00
N ASN A 198 -9.31 13.29 -9.78
CA ASN A 198 -8.97 14.29 -10.80
C ASN A 198 -7.80 13.87 -11.70
N PHE A 199 -7.28 12.68 -11.56
CA PHE A 199 -6.15 12.20 -12.37
C PHE A 199 -6.48 12.16 -13.87
N HIS A 200 -5.45 12.36 -14.67
CA HIS A 200 -5.48 12.23 -16.12
C HIS A 200 -4.92 10.86 -16.53
N GLY A 201 -5.77 9.97 -17.03
CA GLY A 201 -5.34 8.62 -17.42
C GLY A 201 -6.48 7.69 -17.75
N GLY A 202 -6.16 6.42 -17.94
CA GLY A 202 -7.14 5.38 -18.19
C GLY A 202 -8.08 5.20 -16.98
N ASN A 203 -9.35 4.93 -17.27
CA ASN A 203 -10.35 4.62 -16.24
C ASN A 203 -11.03 3.29 -16.59
N PRO A 204 -10.28 2.17 -16.56
CA PRO A 204 -10.80 0.87 -16.94
C PRO A 204 -11.91 0.41 -15.99
N ARG A 205 -12.76 -0.51 -16.48
CA ARG A 205 -13.69 -1.24 -15.64
C ARG A 205 -12.97 -2.28 -14.82
N ILE A 206 -13.37 -2.41 -13.58
CA ILE A 206 -12.96 -3.48 -12.68
C ILE A 206 -13.64 -4.78 -13.13
N LYS A 207 -12.84 -5.84 -13.24
CA LYS A 207 -13.28 -7.14 -13.76
C LYS A 207 -12.87 -8.26 -12.81
N PRO A 208 -13.59 -9.38 -12.82
CA PRO A 208 -13.19 -10.57 -12.08
C PRO A 208 -11.80 -11.05 -12.50
N GLY A 209 -11.02 -11.54 -11.54
CA GLY A 209 -9.63 -11.97 -11.73
C GLY A 209 -8.60 -10.83 -11.68
N MET A 210 -9.01 -9.57 -11.53
CA MET A 210 -8.07 -8.50 -11.17
C MET A 210 -7.61 -8.68 -9.72
N VAL A 211 -6.28 -8.60 -9.51
CA VAL A 211 -5.66 -8.51 -8.19
C VAL A 211 -5.02 -7.14 -8.09
N LEU A 212 -5.39 -6.39 -7.06
CA LEU A 212 -5.12 -4.96 -6.96
C LEU A 212 -4.59 -4.60 -5.56
N ALA A 213 -3.58 -3.75 -5.50
CA ALA A 213 -3.11 -3.07 -4.31
C ALA A 213 -3.88 -1.75 -4.16
N LEU A 214 -4.65 -1.63 -3.08
CA LEU A 214 -5.43 -0.43 -2.74
C LEU A 214 -4.73 0.25 -1.55
N GLU A 215 -4.18 1.45 -1.78
CA GLU A 215 -3.19 2.05 -0.89
C GLU A 215 -3.40 3.57 -0.70
N PRO A 216 -4.40 4.00 0.05
CA PRO A 216 -4.55 5.41 0.38
C PRO A 216 -3.38 5.95 1.19
N MET A 217 -2.74 7.01 0.66
CA MET A 217 -1.70 7.80 1.31
C MET A 217 -2.29 9.17 1.67
N ILE A 218 -2.48 9.42 2.97
CA ILE A 218 -3.23 10.56 3.49
C ILE A 218 -2.34 11.40 4.40
N ASN A 219 -2.28 12.71 4.14
CA ASN A 219 -1.44 13.68 4.85
C ASN A 219 -2.29 14.59 5.73
N LEU A 220 -1.83 14.91 6.94
CA LEU A 220 -2.45 15.92 7.80
C LEU A 220 -2.48 17.33 7.19
N GLY A 221 -1.64 17.57 6.18
CA GLY A 221 -1.50 18.87 5.55
C GLY A 221 -1.68 18.83 4.04
N THR A 222 -0.65 19.30 3.31
CA THR A 222 -0.70 19.32 1.85
C THR A 222 -0.66 17.94 1.23
N ALA A 223 -1.25 17.80 0.03
CA ALA A 223 -1.09 16.62 -0.81
C ALA A 223 0.29 16.54 -1.49
N ASP A 224 0.99 17.69 -1.56
CA ASP A 224 2.30 17.78 -2.22
C ASP A 224 3.38 17.00 -1.46
N VAL A 225 4.26 16.38 -2.20
CA VAL A 225 5.38 15.57 -1.67
C VAL A 225 6.70 15.97 -2.32
N ASP A 226 7.80 15.61 -1.67
CA ASP A 226 9.16 15.74 -2.17
C ASP A 226 9.92 14.42 -1.97
N VAL A 227 10.84 14.09 -2.88
CA VAL A 227 11.75 12.95 -2.73
C VAL A 227 13.04 13.41 -2.07
N LEU A 228 13.48 12.70 -1.03
CA LEU A 228 14.74 13.01 -0.35
C LEU A 228 15.97 12.70 -1.23
N SER A 229 17.13 13.20 -0.81
CA SER A 229 18.41 13.03 -1.52
C SER A 229 18.90 11.58 -1.59
N ASP A 230 18.28 10.66 -0.85
CA ASP A 230 18.54 9.21 -0.94
C ASP A 230 17.94 8.58 -2.21
N GLY A 231 17.08 9.32 -2.92
CA GLY A 231 16.44 8.90 -4.16
C GLY A 231 15.23 7.98 -3.97
N TRP A 232 14.83 7.68 -2.72
CA TRP A 232 13.73 6.77 -2.39
C TRP A 232 12.67 7.41 -1.49
N THR A 233 13.10 7.89 -0.32
CA THR A 233 12.17 8.34 0.72
C THR A 233 11.34 9.53 0.23
N VAL A 234 10.03 9.35 0.20
CA VAL A 234 9.04 10.38 -0.14
C VAL A 234 8.53 11.02 1.15
N VAL A 235 8.54 12.34 1.22
CA VAL A 235 8.11 13.10 2.39
C VAL A 235 7.04 14.12 2.04
N THR A 236 6.17 14.44 2.99
CA THR A 236 5.23 15.56 2.84
C THR A 236 6.00 16.87 2.70
N LYS A 237 5.60 17.72 1.76
CA LYS A 237 6.28 18.99 1.51
C LYS A 237 6.21 19.97 2.67
N ASP A 238 5.13 19.94 3.44
CA ASP A 238 4.95 20.74 4.65
C ASP A 238 5.47 20.06 5.94
N ARG A 239 6.04 18.84 5.81
CA ARG A 239 6.63 18.04 6.89
C ARG A 239 5.63 17.67 8.00
N LYS A 240 4.33 17.68 7.72
CA LYS A 240 3.30 17.13 8.59
C LYS A 240 3.19 15.62 8.42
N VAL A 241 2.59 14.98 9.43
CA VAL A 241 2.47 13.50 9.46
C VAL A 241 1.64 13.00 8.28
N SER A 242 2.10 11.92 7.67
CA SER A 242 1.41 11.10 6.68
C SER A 242 1.03 9.74 7.28
N CYS A 243 0.02 9.12 6.73
CA CYS A 243 -0.39 7.75 7.04
C CYS A 243 -0.65 6.99 5.75
N HIS A 244 -0.15 5.77 5.68
CA HIS A 244 -0.32 4.86 4.57
C HIS A 244 -0.91 3.54 5.09
N GLU A 245 -2.02 3.11 4.51
CA GLU A 245 -2.64 1.81 4.77
C GLU A 245 -2.92 1.12 3.44
N GLU A 246 -2.74 -0.20 3.38
CA GLU A 246 -2.89 -0.90 2.13
C GLU A 246 -3.35 -2.34 2.31
N HIS A 247 -4.11 -2.81 1.33
CA HIS A 247 -4.42 -4.23 1.16
C HIS A 247 -4.34 -4.67 -0.31
N THR A 248 -3.83 -5.88 -0.52
CA THR A 248 -4.04 -6.62 -1.76
C THR A 248 -5.44 -7.26 -1.73
N VAL A 249 -6.20 -7.02 -2.80
CA VAL A 249 -7.55 -7.58 -2.97
C VAL A 249 -7.64 -8.35 -4.29
N VAL A 250 -8.53 -9.36 -4.33
CA VAL A 250 -8.94 -10.01 -5.59
C VAL A 250 -10.41 -9.77 -5.84
N VAL A 251 -10.75 -9.40 -7.08
CA VAL A 251 -12.12 -9.14 -7.50
C VAL A 251 -12.76 -10.41 -8.09
N TYR A 252 -13.94 -10.75 -7.59
CA TYR A 252 -14.81 -11.78 -8.16
C TYR A 252 -16.07 -11.14 -8.79
N GLU A 253 -16.93 -11.94 -9.37
CA GLU A 253 -18.16 -11.46 -9.99
C GLU A 253 -19.09 -10.79 -8.97
N GLU A 254 -19.25 -11.38 -7.80
CA GLU A 254 -20.23 -10.98 -6.78
C GLU A 254 -19.63 -10.28 -5.56
N HIS A 255 -18.31 -10.38 -5.35
CA HIS A 255 -17.63 -9.80 -4.19
C HIS A 255 -16.16 -9.49 -4.47
N THR A 256 -15.53 -8.80 -3.54
CA THR A 256 -14.09 -8.58 -3.51
C THR A 256 -13.54 -9.16 -2.21
N GLU A 257 -12.51 -10.01 -2.31
CA GLU A 257 -11.83 -10.64 -1.18
C GLU A 257 -10.56 -9.86 -0.84
N VAL A 258 -10.34 -9.57 0.45
CA VAL A 258 -9.09 -8.99 0.95
C VAL A 258 -8.11 -10.12 1.26
N LEU A 259 -7.06 -10.25 0.46
CA LEU A 259 -6.10 -11.34 0.58
C LEU A 259 -5.12 -11.15 1.74
N THR A 260 -4.82 -9.90 2.10
CA THR A 260 -3.86 -9.54 3.17
C THR A 260 -4.51 -9.20 4.50
N ALA A 261 -5.81 -9.54 4.70
CA ALA A 261 -6.50 -9.31 5.96
C ALA A 261 -5.82 -10.05 7.12
N LEU A 262 -5.53 -9.34 8.23
CA LEU A 262 -4.86 -9.94 9.40
C LEU A 262 -5.69 -11.04 10.10
N ASP A 263 -7.01 -10.97 9.95
CA ASP A 263 -7.97 -11.92 10.54
C ASP A 263 -8.52 -12.95 9.54
N TYR A 264 -7.85 -13.12 8.40
CA TYR A 264 -8.30 -14.02 7.31
C TYR A 264 -8.67 -15.44 7.77
N LYS A 265 -8.07 -15.93 8.88
CA LYS A 265 -8.36 -17.24 9.46
C LYS A 265 -9.75 -17.33 10.12
N THR A 266 -10.32 -16.20 10.52
CA THR A 266 -11.60 -16.12 11.23
C THR A 266 -12.74 -15.59 10.36
N ASN A 267 -12.43 -14.70 9.40
CA ASN A 267 -13.42 -13.96 8.60
C ASN A 267 -13.48 -14.37 7.12
N ASN A 268 -12.72 -15.42 6.70
CA ASN A 268 -12.66 -15.87 5.28
C ASN A 268 -12.39 -14.74 4.27
N GLY A 269 -11.67 -13.67 4.69
CA GLY A 269 -11.38 -12.51 3.84
C GLY A 269 -12.56 -11.54 3.65
N GLU A 270 -13.69 -11.72 4.33
CA GLU A 270 -14.78 -10.75 4.32
C GLU A 270 -14.39 -9.52 5.14
N PHE A 271 -14.42 -8.37 4.48
CA PHE A 271 -14.10 -7.08 5.09
C PHE A 271 -15.41 -6.47 5.62
N HIS A 272 -15.48 -6.23 6.92
CA HIS A 272 -16.65 -5.66 7.60
C HIS A 272 -16.53 -4.15 7.83
#